data_72b6884cf52d9a0c7a08a58b97fca270
#
_entry.id   72b6884cf52d9a0c7a08a58b97fca270
#
_cell.length_a   1.000
_cell.length_b   1.000
_cell.length_c   1.000
_cell.angle_alpha   90.00
_cell.angle_beta   90.00
_cell.angle_gamma   90.00
#
_symmetry.space_group_name_H-M   'P 1'
#
loop_
_entity.id
_entity.type
_entity.pdbx_description
1 polymer ?
#
loop_
_entity_poly.entity_id
_entity_poly.type
_entity_poly.pdbx_seq_one_letter_code
_entity_poly.pdbx_strand_id
1 'polypeptide(L)' 'MNALEFAINLEHEGETFYRKQAELNKDNQLHGMFVSLADD' A
#
# COMPACT_ATOMS: atom_id res chain seq x y z
N MET A 1 -7.62 1.99 -21.71
CA MET A 1 -6.75 2.52 -20.64
C MET A 1 -5.36 2.77 -21.19
N ASN A 2 -4.81 3.95 -20.95
CA ASN A 2 -3.45 4.23 -21.40
C ASN A 2 -2.43 3.85 -20.32
N ALA A 3 -1.14 3.92 -20.69
CA ALA A 3 -0.08 3.50 -19.77
C ALA A 3 -0.06 4.30 -18.46
N LEU A 4 -0.36 5.60 -18.54
CA LEU A 4 -0.37 6.44 -17.34
C LEU A 4 -1.51 6.04 -16.39
N GLU A 5 -2.70 5.84 -16.94
CA GLU A 5 -3.83 5.41 -16.14
C GLU A 5 -3.57 4.05 -15.50
N PHE A 6 -2.97 3.14 -16.24
CA PHE A 6 -2.59 1.84 -15.72
C PHE A 6 -1.63 1.99 -14.54
N ALA A 7 -0.60 2.83 -14.69
CA ALA A 7 0.38 3.03 -13.63
C ALA A 7 -0.25 3.63 -12.37
N ILE A 8 -1.15 4.61 -12.55
CA ILE A 8 -1.84 5.24 -11.41
C ILE A 8 -2.69 4.21 -10.69
N ASN A 9 -3.45 3.40 -11.43
CA ASN A 9 -4.30 2.37 -10.82
C ASN A 9 -3.47 1.34 -10.07
N LEU A 10 -2.34 0.95 -10.64
CA LEU A 10 -1.45 -0.02 -9.99
C LEU A 10 -0.90 0.52 -8.67
N GLU A 11 -0.52 1.81 -8.66
CA GLU A 11 -0.07 2.46 -7.42
C GLU A 11 -1.16 2.48 -6.37
N HIS A 12 -2.39 2.83 -6.77
CA HIS A 12 -3.52 2.84 -5.83
C HIS A 12 -3.79 1.45 -5.26
N GLU A 13 -3.72 0.43 -6.08
CA GLU A 13 -3.88 -0.95 -5.62
C GLU A 13 -2.77 -1.34 -4.64
N GLY A 14 -1.54 -0.93 -4.92
CA GLY A 14 -0.42 -1.19 -4.02
C GLY A 14 -0.61 -0.51 -2.68
N GLU A 15 -1.02 0.76 -2.68
CA GLU A 15 -1.29 1.48 -1.45
C GLU A 15 -2.39 0.81 -0.64
N THR A 16 -3.49 0.45 -1.29
CA THR A 16 -4.60 -0.24 -0.64
C THR A 16 -4.13 -1.54 0.01
N PHE A 17 -3.32 -2.31 -0.71
CA PHE A 17 -2.75 -3.55 -0.18
C PHE A 17 -1.92 -3.30 1.07
N TYR A 18 -1.01 -2.33 1.00
CA TYR A 18 -0.12 -2.05 2.13
C TYR A 18 -0.87 -1.52 3.34
N ARG A 19 -1.88 -0.67 3.14
CA ARG A 19 -2.68 -0.17 4.24
C ARG A 19 -3.46 -1.30 4.92
N LYS A 20 -3.96 -2.24 4.12
CA LYS A 20 -4.63 -3.42 4.67
C LYS A 20 -3.67 -4.28 5.48
N GLN A 21 -2.46 -4.48 4.97
CA GLN A 21 -1.45 -5.25 5.71
C GLN A 21 -1.03 -4.54 6.99
N ALA A 22 -0.92 -3.21 6.95
CA ALA A 22 -0.61 -2.43 8.15
C ALA A 22 -1.69 -2.64 9.20
N GLU A 23 -2.96 -2.62 8.82
CA GLU A 23 -4.06 -2.83 9.76
C GLU A 23 -4.03 -4.23 10.36
N LEU A 24 -3.77 -5.25 9.52
CA LEU A 24 -3.67 -6.62 10.00
C LEU A 24 -2.49 -6.83 10.95
N ASN A 25 -1.46 -5.99 10.85
CA ASN A 25 -0.25 -6.09 11.66
C ASN A 25 -0.14 -4.95 12.68
N LYS A 26 -1.25 -4.31 13.03
CA LYS A 26 -1.22 -3.11 13.87
C LYS A 26 -0.62 -3.33 15.25
N ASP A 27 -0.63 -4.56 15.73
CA ASP A 27 -0.14 -4.88 17.07
C ASP A 27 1.24 -5.52 17.07
N ASN A 28 1.94 -5.50 15.93
CA ASN A 28 3.27 -6.08 15.87
C ASN A 28 4.24 -5.12 15.16
N GLN A 29 5.51 -5.52 15.14
CA GLN A 29 6.57 -4.65 14.63
C GLN A 29 6.53 -4.43 13.11
N LEU A 30 5.73 -5.19 12.38
CA LEU A 30 5.61 -5.02 10.93
C LEU A 30 4.70 -3.86 10.55
N HIS A 31 3.91 -3.34 11.50
CA HIS A 31 2.99 -2.25 11.22
C HIS A 31 3.69 -1.05 10.59
N GLY A 32 4.78 -0.58 11.21
CA GLY A 32 5.50 0.58 10.71
C GLY A 32 6.05 0.38 9.31
N MET A 33 6.52 -0.84 9.01
CA MET A 33 7.03 -1.16 7.68
C MET A 33 5.93 -1.00 6.63
N PHE A 34 4.74 -1.55 6.89
CA PHE A 34 3.65 -1.47 5.93
C PHE A 34 3.12 -0.05 5.78
N VAL A 35 3.07 0.73 6.87
CA VAL A 35 2.70 2.14 6.79
C VAL A 35 3.69 2.90 5.90
N SER A 36 4.98 2.66 6.07
CA SER A 36 6.00 3.31 5.25
C SER A 36 5.85 2.95 3.78
N LEU A 37 5.56 1.68 3.48
CA LEU A 37 5.36 1.25 2.10
C LEU A 37 4.12 1.91 1.50
N ALA A 38 3.05 2.06 2.29
CA ALA A 38 1.83 2.71 1.82
C ALA A 38 2.07 4.19 1.53
N ASP A 39 2.89 4.86 2.33
CA ASP A 39 3.16 6.29 2.19
C ASP A 39 4.21 6.62 1.13
N ASP A 40 4.91 5.64 0.65
CA ASP A 40 5.98 5.81 -0.35
C ASP A 40 5.43 5.96 -1.80
#